data_a6dcd98db65abeeb510e7a973655a4b7
#
_entry.id   a6dcd98db65abeeb510e7a973655a4b7
#
_cell.length_a   1.000
_cell.length_b   1.000
_cell.length_c   1.000
_cell.angle_alpha   90.00
_cell.angle_beta   90.00
_cell.angle_gamma   90.00
#
_symmetry.space_group_name_H-M   'P 1'
#
loop_
_entity.id
_entity.type
_entity.pdbx_description
1 polymer ?
#
loop_
_entity_poly.entity_id
_entity_poly.type
_entity_poly.pdbx_seq_one_letter_code
_entity_poly.pdbx_strand_id
1 'polypeptide(L)'
;MTAGSKTFALALGAGGARGLAHIAVVEALDDMGVRPVAIAGSSIGAVIGAGYAAGLSGRAMRRHLIKVAHDRGEVLRRVMAARAVAWSEILGAGFGNPLVVDGEKFYDAFLAELLPQSFADLTIPLTVVTADLHRREAVILTEGLLRPAISAALAVPGLVRPVEIDGRVLVDGGVVDPLPFTALRGKADVILAIDVSGGAADTKGVPDPWESLFAAISIMGHTIVTERLKSGPPDLVLRPPNIGIFRMLDFLQASAILRAAEPIKAEVRKKLGALL
;
A
#
# COMPACT_ATOMS: atom_id res chain seq x y z
N MET A 1 16.35 28.53 -24.41
CA MET A 1 15.18 27.94 -23.74
C MET A 1 15.73 26.78 -22.89
N THR A 2 15.88 26.96 -21.60
CA THR A 2 16.20 25.85 -20.68
C THR A 2 15.01 24.92 -20.71
N ALA A 3 15.20 23.67 -21.17
CA ALA A 3 14.18 22.65 -21.05
C ALA A 3 13.80 22.57 -19.56
N GLY A 4 12.57 22.93 -19.22
CA GLY A 4 12.08 22.81 -17.86
C GLY A 4 12.21 21.34 -17.44
N SER A 5 12.65 21.05 -16.22
CA SER A 5 12.73 19.69 -15.70
C SER A 5 11.32 19.07 -15.80
N LYS A 6 11.24 17.85 -16.36
CA LYS A 6 9.97 17.12 -16.47
C LYS A 6 9.40 16.83 -15.09
N THR A 7 8.09 16.87 -14.99
CA THR A 7 7.36 16.46 -13.80
C THR A 7 7.15 14.95 -13.77
N PHE A 8 7.01 14.34 -12.59
CA PHE A 8 6.63 12.95 -12.50
C PHE A 8 5.51 12.70 -11.48
N ALA A 9 4.73 11.64 -11.72
CA ALA A 9 3.74 11.11 -10.81
C ALA A 9 4.14 9.71 -10.34
N LEU A 10 3.75 9.34 -9.11
CA LEU A 10 4.19 8.12 -8.44
C LEU A 10 3.00 7.19 -8.16
N ALA A 11 3.01 5.99 -8.75
CA ALA A 11 2.07 4.92 -8.45
C ALA A 11 2.72 3.89 -7.52
N LEU A 12 2.08 3.63 -6.37
CA LEU A 12 2.53 2.69 -5.35
C LEU A 12 1.58 1.50 -5.27
N GLY A 13 2.08 0.32 -5.59
CA GLY A 13 1.29 -0.90 -5.70
C GLY A 13 0.91 -1.53 -4.36
N ALA A 14 -0.10 -2.38 -4.42
CA ALA A 14 -0.49 -3.32 -3.36
C ALA A 14 0.52 -4.46 -3.23
N GLY A 15 0.68 -5.02 -2.02
CA GLY A 15 1.59 -6.16 -1.81
C GLY A 15 1.75 -6.59 -0.35
N GLY A 16 0.90 -6.08 0.55
CA GLY A 16 1.02 -6.35 1.99
C GLY A 16 2.38 -5.94 2.53
N ALA A 17 3.02 -6.77 3.35
CA ALA A 17 4.31 -6.47 3.97
C ALA A 17 5.43 -6.15 2.95
N ARG A 18 5.39 -6.77 1.75
CA ARG A 18 6.35 -6.44 0.67
C ARG A 18 6.31 -4.97 0.27
N GLY A 19 5.14 -4.31 0.42
CA GLY A 19 4.97 -2.89 0.16
C GLY A 19 5.76 -1.96 1.07
N LEU A 20 6.31 -2.45 2.19
CA LEU A 20 7.27 -1.69 2.99
C LEU A 20 8.52 -1.29 2.18
N ALA A 21 8.80 -2.00 1.09
CA ALA A 21 9.84 -1.65 0.12
C ALA A 21 9.63 -0.28 -0.55
N HIS A 22 8.40 0.24 -0.62
CA HIS A 22 8.11 1.59 -1.10
C HIS A 22 8.88 2.66 -0.32
N ILE A 23 9.17 2.41 0.97
CA ILE A 23 9.95 3.35 1.80
C ILE A 23 11.35 3.55 1.22
N ALA A 24 12.00 2.50 0.70
CA ALA A 24 13.30 2.63 0.07
C ALA A 24 13.24 3.47 -1.23
N VAL A 25 12.13 3.40 -1.97
CA VAL A 25 11.90 4.26 -3.14
C VAL A 25 11.74 5.72 -2.70
N VAL A 26 10.92 5.98 -1.68
CA VAL A 26 10.74 7.34 -1.14
C VAL A 26 12.08 7.91 -0.65
N GLU A 27 12.90 7.12 0.05
CA GLU A 27 14.25 7.55 0.46
C GLU A 27 15.13 7.91 -0.75
N ALA A 28 15.03 7.17 -1.86
CA ALA A 28 15.79 7.50 -3.07
C ALA A 28 15.31 8.82 -3.69
N LEU A 29 14.00 9.08 -3.72
CA LEU A 29 13.43 10.34 -4.21
C LEU A 29 13.85 11.52 -3.32
N ASP A 30 13.82 11.34 -1.99
CA ASP A 30 14.31 12.34 -1.04
C ASP A 30 15.80 12.65 -1.24
N ASP A 31 16.64 11.61 -1.42
CA ASP A 31 18.08 11.77 -1.67
C ASP A 31 18.37 12.44 -3.02
N MET A 32 17.50 12.30 -4.02
CA MET A 32 17.57 13.01 -5.29
C MET A 32 17.05 14.45 -5.22
N GLY A 33 16.37 14.82 -4.14
CA GLY A 33 15.73 16.13 -4.00
C GLY A 33 14.53 16.33 -4.94
N VAL A 34 13.89 15.25 -5.43
CA VAL A 34 12.74 15.34 -6.33
C VAL A 34 11.47 14.85 -5.64
N ARG A 35 10.33 15.47 -6.00
CA ARG A 35 9.03 15.10 -5.47
C ARG A 35 8.02 14.89 -6.58
N PRO A 36 7.12 13.89 -6.47
CA PRO A 36 6.06 13.68 -7.43
C PRO A 36 5.03 14.81 -7.33
N VAL A 37 4.42 15.16 -8.46
CA VAL A 37 3.32 16.15 -8.50
C VAL A 37 1.97 15.51 -8.16
N ALA A 38 1.87 14.20 -8.19
CA ALA A 38 0.69 13.42 -7.78
C ALA A 38 1.12 12.00 -7.37
N ILE A 39 0.37 11.40 -6.44
CA ILE A 39 0.57 10.03 -5.98
C ILE A 39 -0.72 9.25 -6.14
N ALA A 40 -0.64 7.98 -6.58
CA ALA A 40 -1.74 7.02 -6.51
C ALA A 40 -1.27 5.78 -5.75
N GLY A 41 -2.12 5.27 -4.86
CA GLY A 41 -1.78 4.11 -4.05
C GLY A 41 -2.94 3.13 -3.89
N SER A 42 -2.62 1.84 -3.80
CA SER A 42 -3.54 0.75 -3.49
C SER A 42 -3.00 -0.02 -2.28
N SER A 43 -3.86 -0.38 -1.32
CA SER A 43 -3.46 -1.13 -0.11
C SER A 43 -2.34 -0.42 0.67
N ILE A 44 -1.28 -1.14 1.00
CA ILE A 44 -0.06 -0.58 1.63
C ILE A 44 0.55 0.59 0.83
N GLY A 45 0.40 0.58 -0.50
CA GLY A 45 0.84 1.69 -1.35
C GLY A 45 0.07 2.98 -1.06
N ALA A 46 -1.22 2.89 -0.69
CA ALA A 46 -2.00 4.05 -0.24
C ALA A 46 -1.49 4.60 1.10
N VAL A 47 -1.11 3.73 2.03
CA VAL A 47 -0.56 4.12 3.35
C VAL A 47 0.77 4.86 3.20
N ILE A 48 1.71 4.25 2.46
CA ILE A 48 3.03 4.87 2.23
C ILE A 48 2.89 6.15 1.41
N GLY A 49 2.01 6.14 0.41
CA GLY A 49 1.67 7.31 -0.40
C GLY A 49 1.07 8.45 0.43
N ALA A 50 0.17 8.15 1.36
CA ALA A 50 -0.41 9.13 2.29
C ALA A 50 0.67 9.75 3.21
N GLY A 51 1.55 8.92 3.77
CA GLY A 51 2.67 9.40 4.58
C GLY A 51 3.58 10.35 3.78
N TYR A 52 3.91 9.98 2.54
CA TYR A 52 4.75 10.82 1.68
C TYR A 52 4.03 12.11 1.26
N ALA A 53 2.75 12.02 0.92
CA ALA A 53 1.90 13.16 0.58
C ALA A 53 1.69 14.12 1.77
N ALA A 54 1.70 13.59 3.00
CA ALA A 54 1.68 14.39 4.23
C ALA A 54 3.03 15.07 4.56
N GLY A 55 4.09 14.83 3.76
CA GLY A 55 5.41 15.44 3.95
C GLY A 55 6.39 14.61 4.77
N LEU A 56 6.05 13.38 5.15
CA LEU A 56 7.00 12.49 5.83
C LEU A 56 8.12 12.06 4.87
N SER A 57 9.37 12.19 5.31
CA SER A 57 10.48 11.63 4.54
C SER A 57 10.54 10.11 4.66
N GLY A 58 11.14 9.45 3.66
CA GLY A 58 11.37 8.00 3.70
C GLY A 58 12.15 7.57 4.94
N ARG A 59 13.14 8.35 5.37
CA ARG A 59 13.90 8.10 6.62
C ARG A 59 13.02 8.21 7.87
N ALA A 60 12.07 9.13 7.90
CA ALA A 60 11.14 9.26 9.02
C ALA A 60 10.18 8.06 9.07
N MET A 61 9.63 7.65 7.92
CA MET A 61 8.79 6.45 7.81
C MET A 61 9.54 5.18 8.22
N ARG A 62 10.79 5.01 7.77
CA ARG A 62 11.65 3.88 8.17
C ARG A 62 11.86 3.83 9.68
N ARG A 63 12.22 4.95 10.31
CA ARG A 63 12.43 5.01 11.77
C ARG A 63 11.16 4.64 12.53
N HIS A 64 10.02 5.18 12.11
CA HIS A 64 8.73 4.87 12.74
C HIS A 64 8.40 3.39 12.62
N LEU A 65 8.49 2.82 11.41
CA LEU A 65 8.22 1.41 11.16
C LEU A 65 9.12 0.49 11.99
N ILE A 66 10.43 0.77 12.03
CA ILE A 66 11.38 -0.03 12.82
C ILE A 66 11.05 0.06 14.31
N LYS A 67 10.75 1.26 14.83
CA LYS A 67 10.34 1.45 16.22
C LYS A 67 9.12 0.61 16.56
N VAL A 68 8.07 0.67 15.72
CA VAL A 68 6.84 -0.12 15.89
C VAL A 68 7.17 -1.63 15.83
N ALA A 69 7.92 -2.08 14.84
CA ALA A 69 8.22 -3.50 14.65
C ALA A 69 9.11 -4.11 15.77
N HIS A 70 9.89 -3.30 16.48
CA HIS A 70 10.71 -3.77 17.62
C HIS A 70 9.89 -4.05 18.88
N ASP A 71 8.82 -3.31 19.10
CA ASP A 71 7.92 -3.53 20.24
C ASP A 71 6.78 -4.50 19.89
N ARG A 72 7.13 -5.77 19.77
CA ARG A 72 6.16 -6.82 19.43
C ARG A 72 4.99 -6.92 20.42
N GLY A 73 5.24 -6.64 21.70
CA GLY A 73 4.20 -6.64 22.73
C GLY A 73 3.19 -5.52 22.50
N GLU A 74 3.68 -4.31 22.23
CA GLU A 74 2.85 -3.17 21.91
C GLU A 74 2.09 -3.34 20.60
N VAL A 75 2.74 -3.87 19.55
CA VAL A 75 2.06 -4.20 18.29
C VAL A 75 0.92 -5.18 18.54
N LEU A 76 1.18 -6.28 19.25
CA LEU A 76 0.15 -7.26 19.56
C LEU A 76 -0.99 -6.63 20.35
N ARG A 77 -0.69 -5.82 21.37
CA ARG A 77 -1.69 -5.10 22.17
C ARG A 77 -2.57 -4.19 21.32
N ARG A 78 -1.96 -3.38 20.43
CA ARG A 78 -2.67 -2.47 19.52
C ARG A 78 -3.52 -3.22 18.50
N VAL A 79 -3.00 -4.29 17.90
CA VAL A 79 -3.76 -5.13 16.96
C VAL A 79 -4.93 -5.81 17.68
N MET A 80 -4.73 -6.31 18.89
CA MET A 80 -5.80 -6.91 19.68
C MET A 80 -6.88 -5.88 20.07
N ALA A 81 -6.49 -4.64 20.38
CA ALA A 81 -7.43 -3.55 20.63
C ALA A 81 -8.21 -3.11 19.37
N ALA A 82 -7.59 -3.27 18.18
CA ALA A 82 -8.21 -2.97 16.89
C ALA A 82 -9.13 -4.09 16.37
N ARG A 83 -9.36 -5.18 17.12
CA ARG A 83 -10.27 -6.26 16.68
C ARG A 83 -11.70 -5.73 16.50
N ALA A 84 -12.34 -6.23 15.44
CA ALA A 84 -13.70 -5.82 15.06
C ALA A 84 -14.79 -6.41 15.97
N VAL A 85 -14.50 -7.56 16.63
CA VAL A 85 -15.50 -8.37 17.37
C VAL A 85 -15.12 -8.49 18.84
N ALA A 86 -16.05 -8.17 19.73
CA ALA A 86 -15.90 -8.44 21.16
C ALA A 86 -16.05 -9.95 21.44
N TRP A 87 -15.40 -10.46 22.48
CA TRP A 87 -15.50 -11.87 22.89
C TRP A 87 -16.94 -12.34 23.13
N SER A 88 -17.84 -11.42 23.55
CA SER A 88 -19.27 -11.67 23.76
C SER A 88 -20.04 -11.99 22.48
N GLU A 89 -19.60 -11.45 21.33
CA GLU A 89 -20.24 -11.69 20.02
C GLU A 89 -19.79 -13.01 19.39
N ILE A 90 -18.60 -13.49 19.75
CA ILE A 90 -18.07 -14.80 19.28
C ILE A 90 -18.91 -15.97 19.85
N LEU A 91 -19.45 -15.81 21.06
CA LEU A 91 -20.24 -16.83 21.75
C LEU A 91 -21.71 -16.87 21.27
N GLY A 92 -22.20 -15.82 20.59
CA GLY A 92 -23.61 -15.69 20.19
C GLY A 92 -23.91 -15.86 18.70
N ALA A 93 -22.96 -15.68 17.82
CA ALA A 93 -23.14 -15.76 16.37
C ALA A 93 -22.16 -16.77 15.77
N GLY A 94 -22.61 -17.98 15.50
CA GLY A 94 -21.84 -18.96 14.77
C GLY A 94 -21.30 -18.36 13.45
N PHE A 95 -19.98 -18.50 13.21
CA PHE A 95 -19.23 -18.09 12.00
C PHE A 95 -18.66 -16.67 11.91
N GLY A 96 -18.53 -15.89 13.00
CA GLY A 96 -17.66 -14.71 13.00
C GLY A 96 -16.17 -15.10 13.10
N ASN A 97 -15.32 -14.68 12.16
CA ASN A 97 -13.86 -14.88 12.30
C ASN A 97 -13.33 -13.97 13.43
N PRO A 98 -12.86 -14.53 14.56
CA PRO A 98 -12.42 -13.74 15.71
C PRO A 98 -11.15 -12.93 15.47
N LEU A 99 -10.50 -13.12 14.32
CA LEU A 99 -9.26 -12.44 13.93
C LEU A 99 -9.48 -11.22 13.04
N VAL A 100 -10.73 -10.90 12.68
CA VAL A 100 -11.04 -9.74 11.83
C VAL A 100 -10.69 -8.44 12.56
N VAL A 101 -9.88 -7.61 11.91
CA VAL A 101 -9.46 -6.29 12.40
C VAL A 101 -10.42 -5.22 11.90
N ASP A 102 -10.70 -4.24 12.73
CA ASP A 102 -11.39 -3.01 12.35
C ASP A 102 -10.36 -2.03 11.77
N GLY A 103 -10.53 -1.66 10.49
CA GLY A 103 -9.58 -0.83 9.76
C GLY A 103 -9.45 0.58 10.35
N GLU A 104 -10.53 1.16 10.89
CA GLU A 104 -10.49 2.49 11.49
C GLU A 104 -9.78 2.48 12.85
N LYS A 105 -10.02 1.47 13.68
CA LYS A 105 -9.25 1.29 14.91
C LYS A 105 -7.77 1.02 14.64
N PHE A 106 -7.46 0.28 13.56
CA PHE A 106 -6.08 0.10 13.13
C PHE A 106 -5.44 1.42 12.70
N TYR A 107 -6.16 2.24 11.93
CA TYR A 107 -5.71 3.58 11.56
C TYR A 107 -5.41 4.42 12.80
N ASP A 108 -6.34 4.46 13.76
CA ASP A 108 -6.19 5.23 14.99
C ASP A 108 -4.99 4.77 15.82
N ALA A 109 -4.73 3.47 15.85
CA ALA A 109 -3.62 2.90 16.61
C ALA A 109 -2.23 3.14 16.00
N PHE A 110 -2.12 3.24 14.66
CA PHE A 110 -0.83 3.22 13.98
C PHE A 110 -0.55 4.41 13.06
N LEU A 111 -1.58 5.11 12.58
CA LEU A 111 -1.46 6.11 11.52
C LEU A 111 -1.97 7.50 11.90
N ALA A 112 -2.86 7.63 12.89
CA ALA A 112 -3.52 8.89 13.24
C ALA A 112 -2.53 10.00 13.65
N GLU A 113 -1.43 9.66 14.29
CA GLU A 113 -0.39 10.63 14.67
C GLU A 113 0.52 11.04 13.51
N LEU A 114 0.47 10.31 12.39
CA LEU A 114 1.35 10.50 11.25
C LEU A 114 0.69 11.22 10.08
N LEU A 115 -0.63 11.09 9.97
CA LEU A 115 -1.39 11.57 8.83
C LEU A 115 -2.33 12.71 9.24
N PRO A 116 -2.52 13.72 8.39
CA PRO A 116 -3.49 14.77 8.61
C PRO A 116 -4.92 14.23 8.53
N GLN A 117 -5.92 15.08 8.83
CA GLN A 117 -7.30 14.63 8.87
C GLN A 117 -7.91 14.38 7.49
N SER A 118 -7.55 15.21 6.51
CA SER A 118 -8.20 15.18 5.19
C SER A 118 -7.20 15.16 4.03
N PHE A 119 -7.70 14.79 2.86
CA PHE A 119 -6.93 14.90 1.61
C PHE A 119 -6.51 16.34 1.32
N ALA A 120 -7.31 17.33 1.70
CA ALA A 120 -7.02 18.74 1.48
C ALA A 120 -5.79 19.25 2.25
N ASP A 121 -5.43 18.57 3.33
CA ASP A 121 -4.28 18.91 4.16
C ASP A 121 -2.95 18.29 3.66
N LEU A 122 -3.01 17.48 2.60
CA LEU A 122 -1.84 16.86 1.99
C LEU A 122 -1.05 17.85 1.14
N THR A 123 0.27 17.74 1.18
CA THR A 123 1.17 18.60 0.38
C THR A 123 1.31 18.14 -1.07
N ILE A 124 0.97 16.88 -1.35
CA ILE A 124 0.95 16.30 -2.69
C ILE A 124 -0.43 15.66 -2.91
N PRO A 125 -1.11 15.93 -4.04
CA PRO A 125 -2.38 15.29 -4.36
C PRO A 125 -2.27 13.75 -4.31
N LEU A 126 -3.15 13.13 -3.53
CA LEU A 126 -3.21 11.67 -3.35
C LEU A 126 -4.48 11.10 -3.98
N THR A 127 -4.32 9.99 -4.66
CA THR A 127 -5.41 9.15 -5.15
C THR A 127 -5.34 7.80 -4.41
N VAL A 128 -6.35 7.46 -3.64
CA VAL A 128 -6.48 6.15 -2.96
C VAL A 128 -7.44 5.29 -3.75
N VAL A 129 -7.00 4.10 -4.13
CA VAL A 129 -7.83 3.14 -4.85
C VAL A 129 -8.38 2.10 -3.90
N THR A 130 -9.69 1.89 -3.97
CA THR A 130 -10.48 0.88 -3.25
C THR A 130 -11.37 0.12 -4.23
N ALA A 131 -12.10 -0.87 -3.78
CA ALA A 131 -13.08 -1.60 -4.58
C ALA A 131 -14.46 -1.61 -3.91
N ASP A 132 -15.52 -1.33 -4.66
CA ASP A 132 -16.90 -1.51 -4.21
C ASP A 132 -17.25 -3.00 -4.27
N LEU A 133 -17.51 -3.59 -3.10
CA LEU A 133 -17.76 -5.03 -2.96
C LEU A 133 -19.04 -5.47 -3.69
N HIS A 134 -20.06 -4.62 -3.71
CA HIS A 134 -21.36 -4.95 -4.29
C HIS A 134 -21.41 -4.62 -5.78
N ARG A 135 -20.86 -3.47 -6.19
CA ARG A 135 -20.84 -3.06 -7.60
C ARG A 135 -19.71 -3.71 -8.40
N ARG A 136 -18.71 -4.29 -7.71
CA ARG A 136 -17.56 -4.98 -8.33
C ARG A 136 -16.75 -4.06 -9.26
N GLU A 137 -16.54 -2.84 -8.83
CA GLU A 137 -15.80 -1.81 -9.58
C GLU A 137 -14.75 -1.12 -8.70
N ALA A 138 -13.77 -0.49 -9.35
CA ALA A 138 -12.82 0.35 -8.65
C ALA A 138 -13.48 1.64 -8.18
N VAL A 139 -13.18 2.05 -6.95
CA VAL A 139 -13.57 3.35 -6.39
C VAL A 139 -12.31 4.16 -6.10
N ILE A 140 -12.28 5.38 -6.64
CA ILE A 140 -11.16 6.30 -6.50
C ILE A 140 -11.56 7.37 -5.49
N LEU A 141 -10.78 7.50 -4.42
CA LEU A 141 -10.97 8.49 -3.37
C LEU A 141 -9.83 9.52 -3.44
N THR A 142 -10.19 10.79 -3.59
CA THR A 142 -9.25 11.93 -3.73
C THR A 142 -9.59 13.10 -2.82
N GLU A 143 -10.68 13.01 -2.07
CA GLU A 143 -11.20 14.06 -1.21
C GLU A 143 -11.86 13.48 0.05
N GLY A 144 -12.23 14.36 0.98
CA GLY A 144 -12.83 13.97 2.26
C GLY A 144 -11.78 13.59 3.32
N LEU A 145 -12.17 12.74 4.26
CA LEU A 145 -11.33 12.32 5.38
C LEU A 145 -10.37 11.19 4.98
N LEU A 146 -9.13 11.28 5.41
CA LEU A 146 -8.12 10.22 5.16
C LEU A 146 -8.39 8.96 5.97
N ARG A 147 -8.90 9.07 7.18
CA ARG A 147 -9.14 7.92 8.06
C ARG A 147 -10.01 6.85 7.41
N PRO A 148 -11.25 7.12 6.96
CA PRO A 148 -12.07 6.10 6.30
C PRO A 148 -11.46 5.65 4.96
N ALA A 149 -10.86 6.54 4.17
CA ALA A 149 -10.28 6.20 2.88
C ALA A 149 -9.09 5.22 2.99
N ILE A 150 -8.16 5.49 3.92
CA ILE A 150 -7.01 4.61 4.18
C ILE A 150 -7.46 3.30 4.83
N SER A 151 -8.46 3.36 5.73
CA SER A 151 -9.05 2.15 6.33
C SER A 151 -9.70 1.24 5.28
N ALA A 152 -10.41 1.82 4.31
CA ALA A 152 -10.98 1.08 3.18
C ALA A 152 -9.89 0.48 2.27
N ALA A 153 -8.81 1.24 2.00
CA ALA A 153 -7.69 0.74 1.23
C ALA A 153 -6.96 -0.44 1.90
N LEU A 154 -7.02 -0.54 3.23
CA LEU A 154 -6.47 -1.65 4.02
C LEU A 154 -7.46 -2.77 4.29
N ALA A 155 -8.72 -2.66 3.83
CA ALA A 155 -9.77 -3.64 4.09
C ALA A 155 -9.60 -4.92 3.26
N VAL A 156 -8.48 -5.63 3.50
CA VAL A 156 -8.18 -6.92 2.85
C VAL A 156 -9.25 -7.94 3.19
N PRO A 157 -9.92 -8.53 2.18
CA PRO A 157 -10.98 -9.52 2.41
C PRO A 157 -10.51 -10.68 3.29
N GLY A 158 -11.31 -11.02 4.30
CA GLY A 158 -11.02 -12.07 5.27
C GLY A 158 -10.15 -11.64 6.45
N LEU A 159 -9.42 -10.50 6.38
CA LEU A 159 -8.52 -10.01 7.42
C LEU A 159 -9.02 -8.74 8.09
N VAL A 160 -9.53 -7.80 7.31
CA VAL A 160 -9.99 -6.50 7.78
C VAL A 160 -11.44 -6.28 7.35
N ARG A 161 -12.24 -5.71 8.24
CA ARG A 161 -13.65 -5.42 7.99
C ARG A 161 -13.80 -4.43 6.83
N PRO A 162 -14.74 -4.64 5.89
CA PRO A 162 -15.09 -3.64 4.89
C PRO A 162 -15.52 -2.32 5.54
N VAL A 163 -15.26 -1.21 4.85
CA VAL A 163 -15.59 0.14 5.33
C VAL A 163 -16.72 0.71 4.48
N GLU A 164 -17.72 1.30 5.13
CA GLU A 164 -18.79 2.00 4.41
C GLU A 164 -18.45 3.48 4.26
N ILE A 165 -18.44 3.97 3.00
CA ILE A 165 -18.25 5.38 2.64
C ILE A 165 -19.34 5.75 1.64
N ASP A 166 -20.14 6.77 1.95
CA ASP A 166 -21.21 7.29 1.09
C ASP A 166 -22.17 6.21 0.56
N GLY A 167 -22.55 5.26 1.44
CA GLY A 167 -23.46 4.16 1.12
C GLY A 167 -22.84 3.07 0.23
N ARG A 168 -21.52 3.08 0.05
CA ARG A 168 -20.75 2.02 -0.65
C ARG A 168 -19.95 1.19 0.37
N VAL A 169 -19.98 -0.12 0.21
CA VAL A 169 -19.17 -1.04 1.01
C VAL A 169 -17.85 -1.28 0.29
N LEU A 170 -16.78 -0.71 0.83
CA LEU A 170 -15.46 -0.68 0.20
C LEU A 170 -14.52 -1.69 0.84
N VAL A 171 -13.69 -2.31 0.00
CA VAL A 171 -12.59 -3.21 0.35
C VAL A 171 -11.30 -2.75 -0.32
N ASP A 172 -10.19 -3.40 0.04
CA ASP A 172 -8.85 -3.14 -0.50
C ASP A 172 -8.84 -3.09 -2.04
N GLY A 173 -8.27 -2.01 -2.58
CA GLY A 173 -8.16 -1.79 -4.02
C GLY A 173 -7.25 -2.78 -4.75
N GLY A 174 -6.41 -3.52 -4.03
CA GLY A 174 -5.56 -4.55 -4.59
C GLY A 174 -6.31 -5.69 -5.30
N VAL A 175 -7.62 -5.83 -5.02
CA VAL A 175 -8.46 -6.82 -5.70
C VAL A 175 -8.92 -6.38 -7.10
N VAL A 176 -8.80 -5.09 -7.44
CA VAL A 176 -9.30 -4.51 -8.70
C VAL A 176 -8.22 -3.72 -9.45
N ASP A 177 -7.40 -2.96 -8.75
CA ASP A 177 -6.29 -2.18 -9.31
C ASP A 177 -5.07 -2.21 -8.38
N PRO A 178 -4.31 -3.30 -8.39
CA PRO A 178 -3.18 -3.46 -7.48
C PRO A 178 -1.97 -2.57 -7.81
N LEU A 179 -1.92 -1.93 -9.00
CA LEU A 179 -0.88 -0.96 -9.37
C LEU A 179 -1.52 0.21 -10.11
N PRO A 180 -1.96 1.28 -9.41
CA PRO A 180 -2.91 2.27 -9.92
C PRO A 180 -2.26 3.38 -10.77
N PHE A 181 -1.36 3.04 -11.68
CA PHE A 181 -0.69 4.02 -12.55
C PHE A 181 -1.64 4.69 -13.55
N THR A 182 -2.73 4.02 -13.92
CA THR A 182 -3.72 4.59 -14.85
C THR A 182 -4.45 5.79 -14.27
N ALA A 183 -4.61 5.87 -12.95
CA ALA A 183 -5.18 7.00 -12.24
C ALA A 183 -4.31 8.29 -12.33
N LEU A 184 -3.07 8.14 -12.77
CA LEU A 184 -2.11 9.25 -12.90
C LEU A 184 -1.91 9.73 -14.35
N ARG A 185 -2.61 9.13 -15.34
CA ARG A 185 -2.49 9.55 -16.73
C ARG A 185 -2.87 11.01 -16.91
N GLY A 186 -2.03 11.77 -17.60
CA GLY A 186 -2.21 13.19 -17.84
C GLY A 186 -1.93 14.10 -16.64
N LYS A 187 -1.48 13.57 -15.51
CA LYS A 187 -1.13 14.38 -14.32
C LYS A 187 0.34 14.79 -14.26
N ALA A 188 1.21 14.19 -15.06
CA ALA A 188 2.64 14.49 -15.13
C ALA A 188 3.21 14.06 -16.49
N ASP A 189 4.45 14.50 -16.78
CA ASP A 189 5.18 14.13 -18.00
C ASP A 189 5.67 12.67 -17.95
N VAL A 190 5.95 12.14 -16.73
CA VAL A 190 6.46 10.78 -16.48
C VAL A 190 5.65 10.12 -15.38
N ILE A 191 5.25 8.87 -15.58
CA ILE A 191 4.62 8.03 -14.54
C ILE A 191 5.62 6.98 -14.10
N LEU A 192 6.05 7.06 -12.84
CA LEU A 192 6.83 6.03 -12.14
C LEU A 192 5.88 5.10 -11.39
N ALA A 193 5.85 3.83 -11.71
CA ALA A 193 5.06 2.82 -11.00
C ALA A 193 5.99 1.84 -10.25
N ILE A 194 5.68 1.58 -8.99
CA ILE A 194 6.43 0.66 -8.12
C ILE A 194 5.56 -0.58 -7.87
N ASP A 195 5.93 -1.67 -8.51
CA ASP A 195 5.25 -2.95 -8.40
C ASP A 195 5.88 -3.81 -7.29
N VAL A 196 5.12 -4.06 -6.24
CA VAL A 196 5.49 -4.92 -5.10
C VAL A 196 4.60 -6.15 -5.00
N SER A 197 3.86 -6.48 -6.05
CA SER A 197 2.98 -7.66 -6.09
C SER A 197 3.72 -8.98 -5.86
N GLY A 198 5.05 -8.96 -6.04
CA GLY A 198 5.94 -10.10 -5.82
C GLY A 198 6.08 -10.97 -7.06
N GLY A 199 7.11 -11.80 -7.06
CA GLY A 199 7.34 -12.86 -8.04
C GLY A 199 7.00 -14.23 -7.46
N ALA A 200 7.38 -15.28 -8.18
CA ALA A 200 7.29 -16.66 -7.69
C ALA A 200 8.01 -16.80 -6.33
N ALA A 201 7.31 -17.32 -5.35
CA ALA A 201 7.90 -17.64 -4.06
C ALA A 201 8.30 -19.12 -4.09
N ASP A 202 9.56 -19.40 -3.77
CA ASP A 202 10.10 -20.77 -3.65
C ASP A 202 9.67 -21.35 -2.29
N THR A 203 8.36 -21.48 -2.07
CA THR A 203 7.81 -22.09 -0.86
C THR A 203 7.62 -23.58 -1.09
N LYS A 204 8.26 -24.38 -0.22
CA LYS A 204 8.09 -25.85 -0.24
C LYS A 204 6.91 -26.25 0.64
N GLY A 205 6.11 -27.20 0.17
CA GLY A 205 5.00 -27.78 0.92
C GLY A 205 3.62 -27.30 0.47
N VAL A 206 2.58 -27.93 1.01
CA VAL A 206 1.18 -27.56 0.76
C VAL A 206 0.81 -26.47 1.78
N PRO A 207 0.38 -25.28 1.33
CA PRO A 207 -0.01 -24.20 2.24
C PRO A 207 -1.30 -24.54 2.98
N ASP A 208 -1.49 -23.98 4.16
CA ASP A 208 -2.77 -24.05 4.86
C ASP A 208 -3.87 -23.23 4.10
N PRO A 209 -5.17 -23.38 4.47
CA PRO A 209 -6.26 -22.68 3.77
C PRO A 209 -6.12 -21.15 3.77
N TRP A 210 -5.58 -20.53 4.84
CA TRP A 210 -5.38 -19.09 4.91
C TRP A 210 -4.21 -18.63 4.05
N GLU A 211 -3.11 -19.36 4.11
CA GLU A 211 -1.96 -19.12 3.21
C GLU A 211 -2.39 -19.26 1.74
N SER A 212 -3.22 -20.27 1.42
CA SER A 212 -3.77 -20.47 0.08
C SER A 212 -4.65 -19.32 -0.39
N LEU A 213 -5.49 -18.75 0.49
CA LEU A 213 -6.33 -17.60 0.17
C LEU A 213 -5.48 -16.37 -0.17
N PHE A 214 -4.48 -16.04 0.65
CA PHE A 214 -3.59 -14.90 0.38
C PHE A 214 -2.68 -15.12 -0.82
N ALA A 215 -2.26 -16.36 -1.06
CA ALA A 215 -1.52 -16.71 -2.28
C ALA A 215 -2.40 -16.50 -3.53
N ALA A 216 -3.68 -16.92 -3.48
CA ALA A 216 -4.63 -16.70 -4.58
C ALA A 216 -4.85 -15.20 -4.84
N ILE A 217 -5.04 -14.37 -3.80
CA ILE A 217 -5.13 -12.91 -3.92
C ILE A 217 -3.87 -12.35 -4.58
N SER A 218 -2.68 -12.83 -4.19
CA SER A 218 -1.41 -12.39 -4.77
C SER A 218 -1.29 -12.79 -6.25
N ILE A 219 -1.73 -13.99 -6.63
CA ILE A 219 -1.75 -14.46 -8.02
C ILE A 219 -2.69 -13.59 -8.86
N MET A 220 -3.92 -13.36 -8.38
CA MET A 220 -4.89 -12.50 -9.08
C MET A 220 -4.35 -11.08 -9.27
N GLY A 221 -3.78 -10.49 -8.21
CA GLY A 221 -3.19 -9.16 -8.27
C GLY A 221 -2.03 -9.08 -9.27
N HIS A 222 -1.12 -10.07 -9.26
CA HIS A 222 -0.02 -10.14 -10.23
C HIS A 222 -0.54 -10.28 -11.67
N THR A 223 -1.57 -11.09 -11.88
CA THR A 223 -2.19 -11.25 -13.20
C THR A 223 -2.80 -9.94 -13.69
N ILE A 224 -3.55 -9.23 -12.84
CA ILE A 224 -4.14 -7.92 -13.17
C ILE A 224 -3.04 -6.92 -13.56
N VAL A 225 -1.97 -6.80 -12.76
CA VAL A 225 -0.84 -5.92 -13.08
C VAL A 225 -0.23 -6.28 -14.44
N THR A 226 0.04 -7.57 -14.67
CA THR A 226 0.66 -8.05 -15.90
C THR A 226 -0.19 -7.70 -17.12
N GLU A 227 -1.50 -7.95 -17.07
CA GLU A 227 -2.39 -7.64 -18.19
C GLU A 227 -2.56 -6.13 -18.42
N ARG A 228 -2.63 -5.33 -17.37
CA ARG A 228 -2.68 -3.88 -17.49
C ARG A 228 -1.42 -3.29 -18.10
N LEU A 229 -0.23 -3.81 -17.74
CA LEU A 229 1.04 -3.38 -18.31
C LEU A 229 1.15 -3.72 -19.81
N LYS A 230 0.54 -4.82 -20.28
CA LYS A 230 0.47 -5.14 -21.72
C LYS A 230 -0.42 -4.16 -22.49
N SER A 231 -1.51 -3.68 -21.89
CA SER A 231 -2.50 -2.82 -22.53
C SER A 231 -2.06 -1.35 -22.64
N GLY A 232 -1.03 -0.95 -21.91
CA GLY A 232 -0.50 0.42 -21.93
C GLY A 232 0.31 0.72 -20.68
N PRO A 233 1.62 0.41 -20.71
CA PRO A 233 2.48 0.59 -19.54
C PRO A 233 2.64 2.07 -19.16
N PRO A 234 3.03 2.40 -17.91
CA PRO A 234 3.55 3.70 -17.55
C PRO A 234 4.96 3.88 -18.13
N ASP A 235 5.53 5.08 -18.02
CA ASP A 235 6.85 5.39 -18.55
C ASP A 235 7.97 4.58 -17.89
N LEU A 236 7.82 4.29 -16.60
CA LEU A 236 8.79 3.52 -15.84
C LEU A 236 8.09 2.61 -14.82
N VAL A 237 8.37 1.31 -14.89
CA VAL A 237 7.98 0.33 -13.87
C VAL A 237 9.24 -0.16 -13.16
N LEU A 238 9.26 -0.06 -11.84
CA LEU A 238 10.33 -0.60 -11.00
C LEU A 238 9.76 -1.66 -10.05
N ARG A 239 10.56 -2.71 -9.84
CA ARG A 239 10.26 -3.80 -8.92
C ARG A 239 11.39 -3.92 -7.91
N PRO A 240 11.17 -3.61 -6.62
CA PRO A 240 12.19 -3.82 -5.61
C PRO A 240 12.69 -5.27 -5.63
N PRO A 241 14.00 -5.51 -5.75
CA PRO A 241 14.53 -6.87 -5.80
C PRO A 241 14.41 -7.56 -4.45
N ASN A 242 14.50 -8.88 -4.45
CA ASN A 242 14.63 -9.73 -3.26
C ASN A 242 13.46 -9.69 -2.27
N ILE A 243 12.32 -9.04 -2.63
CA ILE A 243 11.15 -8.99 -1.76
C ILE A 243 10.18 -10.16 -1.96
N GLY A 244 10.33 -10.94 -3.03
CA GLY A 244 9.45 -12.07 -3.37
C GLY A 244 9.43 -13.19 -2.33
N ILE A 245 10.50 -13.33 -1.53
CA ILE A 245 10.60 -14.33 -0.46
C ILE A 245 9.71 -14.04 0.75
N PHE A 246 9.22 -12.80 0.89
CA PHE A 246 8.36 -12.43 2.03
C PHE A 246 6.89 -12.67 1.70
N ARG A 247 6.15 -13.15 2.69
CA ARG A 247 4.70 -13.35 2.61
C ARG A 247 3.96 -12.02 2.79
N MET A 248 2.69 -11.98 2.38
CA MET A 248 1.83 -10.79 2.47
C MET A 248 1.71 -10.23 3.90
N LEU A 249 1.77 -11.08 4.94
CA LEU A 249 1.57 -10.71 6.33
C LEU A 249 2.87 -10.63 7.15
N ASP A 250 4.04 -10.67 6.52
CA ASP A 250 5.36 -10.66 7.20
C ASP A 250 5.76 -9.27 7.76
N PHE A 251 4.81 -8.50 8.26
CA PHE A 251 5.08 -7.14 8.79
C PHE A 251 6.10 -7.10 9.93
N LEU A 252 6.21 -8.17 10.71
CA LEU A 252 7.23 -8.29 11.76
C LEU A 252 8.66 -8.47 11.21
N GLN A 253 8.79 -8.76 9.90
CA GLN A 253 10.07 -8.82 9.20
C GLN A 253 10.46 -7.48 8.54
N ALA A 254 9.85 -6.37 8.94
CA ALA A 254 10.04 -5.05 8.34
C ALA A 254 11.52 -4.69 8.09
N SER A 255 12.40 -4.91 9.07
CA SER A 255 13.84 -4.65 8.92
C SER A 255 14.51 -5.51 7.84
N ALA A 256 14.08 -6.77 7.67
CA ALA A 256 14.59 -7.65 6.62
C ALA A 256 14.10 -7.22 5.24
N ILE A 257 12.80 -6.87 5.11
CA ILE A 257 12.21 -6.36 3.87
C ILE A 257 12.90 -5.07 3.41
N LEU A 258 13.10 -4.12 4.34
CA LEU A 258 13.77 -2.86 4.03
C LEU A 258 15.23 -3.07 3.57
N ARG A 259 15.96 -4.00 4.19
CA ARG A 259 17.33 -4.34 3.73
C ARG A 259 17.31 -5.02 2.36
N ALA A 260 16.39 -5.94 2.13
CA ALA A 260 16.26 -6.62 0.85
C ALA A 260 15.95 -5.64 -0.30
N ALA A 261 15.17 -4.59 -0.02
CA ALA A 261 14.78 -3.57 -0.98
C ALA A 261 15.85 -2.49 -1.24
N GLU A 262 16.91 -2.38 -0.44
CA GLU A 262 17.93 -1.31 -0.59
C GLU A 262 18.47 -1.11 -2.02
N PRO A 263 18.71 -2.16 -2.83
CA PRO A 263 19.23 -1.98 -4.19
C PRO A 263 18.33 -1.15 -5.11
N ILE A 264 17.02 -1.06 -4.81
CA ILE A 264 16.06 -0.28 -5.62
C ILE A 264 16.46 1.20 -5.69
N LYS A 265 17.13 1.73 -4.66
CA LYS A 265 17.56 3.13 -4.62
C LYS A 265 18.46 3.51 -5.78
N ALA A 266 19.41 2.64 -6.11
CA ALA A 266 20.31 2.86 -7.24
C ALA A 266 19.54 2.84 -8.57
N GLU A 267 18.57 1.93 -8.69
CA GLU A 267 17.74 1.81 -9.87
C GLU A 267 16.84 3.04 -10.08
N VAL A 268 16.19 3.53 -9.01
CA VAL A 268 15.41 4.78 -9.04
C VAL A 268 16.28 5.94 -9.52
N ARG A 269 17.45 6.16 -8.88
CA ARG A 269 18.36 7.26 -9.27
C ARG A 269 18.76 7.19 -10.73
N LYS A 270 19.13 6.00 -11.21
CA LYS A 270 19.59 5.80 -12.57
C LYS A 270 18.47 5.98 -13.59
N LYS A 271 17.35 5.29 -13.40
CA LYS A 271 16.29 5.22 -14.41
C LYS A 271 15.38 6.43 -14.41
N LEU A 272 14.96 6.90 -13.22
CA LEU A 272 14.13 8.11 -13.12
C LEU A 272 14.96 9.35 -13.45
N GLY A 273 16.19 9.45 -12.93
CA GLY A 273 17.06 10.59 -13.23
C GLY A 273 17.41 10.75 -14.72
N ALA A 274 17.33 9.68 -15.51
CA ALA A 274 17.48 9.75 -16.96
C ALA A 274 16.23 10.26 -17.69
N LEU A 275 15.08 10.27 -17.04
CA LEU A 275 13.79 10.70 -17.62
C LEU A 275 13.42 12.14 -17.26
N LEU A 276 13.87 12.63 -16.09
CA LEU A 276 13.66 14.01 -15.60
C LEU A 276 14.69 14.98 -16.15
#